data_d784b5f5e67ce625bfc1fff663e3bce4
#
_entry.id   d784b5f5e67ce625bfc1fff663e3bce4
#
_cell.length_a   1.000
_cell.length_b   1.000
_cell.length_c   1.000
_cell.angle_alpha   90.00
_cell.angle_beta   90.00
_cell.angle_gamma   90.00
#
_symmetry.space_group_name_H-M   'P 1'
#
loop_
_entity.id
_entity.type
_entity.pdbx_description
1 polymer ?
#
loop_
_entity_poly.entity_id
_entity_poly.type
_entity_poly.pdbx_seq_one_letter_code
_entity_poly.pdbx_strand_id
1 'polypeptide(L)'
;MSGFDDADGVAATFDETAEDLFENAPCGYLSTTPEGVLLRVNATFLRWTGYSRDELVGIRRFQDLLSVGGRIYHETHYAPMLRMQGSAREIAVDIVAADGERLPVLVNSVLVRAAGGAPIAVRTAVFDATERKLYERELLAARNQERAARERTETLQRLTSALADAPDARTIAARVTEAVSTALGPDRTGFALHDPERDELERLTGKGAPDAVPAAPEFLEKGGGAKACLPCGGRGVLWLEWDAARSFGPDERAFLVACAIQAGSALERARLHQATQEVAHSLQRSLLAGALPSDARFEIATDYRAAGEHLEVGGDWYDAFVLPRGTVGIVVGDVVGRGLAAASAMGQLRSAVRALAGAGFTPGEVVRHLDQFVEHVVPARYATLVVAEVAPGDGSVTLAAAGHLPPVVIGPDGEPELFMDGRSPPLGFSAEGHPRSEGRFTLPPGAGFLICTDGLVERRTETIDAGLDRLLTTVREAGDVSAGALVRALPERLLEGDVIPDDVCLLAYRRLS
;
A
#
# COMPACT_ATOMS: atom_id res chain seq x y z
N MET A 1 11.67 -4.78 -77.42
CA MET A 1 12.46 -3.93 -78.35
C MET A 1 11.81 -2.56 -78.37
N SER A 2 12.63 -1.56 -78.29
CA SER A 2 12.43 -0.09 -78.41
C SER A 2 12.00 0.63 -77.12
N GLY A 3 12.89 1.53 -76.69
CA GLY A 3 12.57 2.62 -75.78
C GLY A 3 13.69 2.99 -74.81
N PHE A 4 14.94 3.07 -75.23
CA PHE A 4 16.03 3.73 -74.55
C PHE A 4 16.77 4.62 -75.61
N ASP A 5 16.15 5.76 -75.90
CA ASP A 5 16.79 6.73 -76.80
C ASP A 5 16.18 8.11 -76.49
N ASP A 6 16.41 8.66 -75.28
CA ASP A 6 16.09 10.01 -74.91
C ASP A 6 17.07 10.61 -73.85
N ALA A 7 18.20 9.95 -73.60
CA ALA A 7 19.21 10.46 -72.66
C ALA A 7 20.22 11.43 -73.25
N ASP A 8 20.34 11.48 -74.58
CA ASP A 8 21.31 12.36 -75.27
C ASP A 8 20.80 13.77 -75.56
N GLY A 9 19.51 14.05 -75.33
CA GLY A 9 18.90 15.35 -75.59
C GLY A 9 19.03 16.37 -74.45
N VAL A 10 19.28 15.95 -73.25
CA VAL A 10 19.35 16.84 -72.07
C VAL A 10 20.79 17.31 -71.75
N ALA A 11 21.79 16.56 -72.23
CA ALA A 11 23.19 16.88 -71.97
C ALA A 11 23.75 18.05 -72.85
N ALA A 12 23.00 18.50 -73.89
CA ALA A 12 23.51 19.44 -74.87
C ALA A 12 23.17 20.91 -74.60
N THR A 13 22.54 21.26 -73.44
CA THR A 13 22.13 22.66 -73.17
C THR A 13 22.50 23.21 -71.80
N PHE A 14 23.24 22.46 -70.99
CA PHE A 14 23.69 22.91 -69.65
C PHE A 14 25.19 23.31 -69.79
N ASP A 15 25.44 24.49 -70.31
CA ASP A 15 26.79 25.10 -70.30
C ASP A 15 26.98 25.85 -68.98
N GLU A 16 27.11 25.10 -67.91
CA GLU A 16 27.23 25.61 -66.54
C GLU A 16 28.70 26.00 -66.28
N THR A 17 28.94 27.29 -66.15
CA THR A 17 30.27 27.77 -65.81
C THR A 17 30.67 27.47 -64.36
N ALA A 18 31.97 27.42 -64.08
CA ALA A 18 32.47 27.27 -62.71
C ALA A 18 31.97 28.39 -61.77
N GLU A 19 31.69 29.58 -62.35
CA GLU A 19 31.12 30.71 -61.60
C GLU A 19 29.63 30.47 -61.27
N ASP A 20 28.85 29.92 -62.18
CA ASP A 20 27.45 29.58 -61.96
C ASP A 20 27.31 28.49 -60.87
N LEU A 21 28.14 27.45 -60.90
CA LEU A 21 28.22 26.43 -59.89
C LEU A 21 28.58 26.99 -58.52
N PHE A 22 29.41 27.98 -58.43
CA PHE A 22 29.79 28.67 -57.22
C PHE A 22 28.64 29.53 -56.66
N GLU A 23 28.09 30.42 -57.51
CA GLU A 23 27.09 31.42 -57.10
C GLU A 23 25.75 30.77 -56.73
N ASN A 24 25.34 29.72 -57.46
CA ASN A 24 24.07 29.06 -57.30
C ASN A 24 24.15 27.72 -56.52
N ALA A 25 25.30 27.45 -55.90
CA ALA A 25 25.44 26.24 -55.07
C ALA A 25 24.31 26.15 -54.01
N PRO A 26 23.77 24.93 -53.70
CA PRO A 26 22.69 24.74 -52.71
C PRO A 26 23.16 24.96 -51.27
N CYS A 27 24.35 25.43 -51.06
CA CYS A 27 24.93 25.78 -49.76
C CYS A 27 25.61 27.16 -49.83
N GLY A 28 25.72 27.84 -48.73
CA GLY A 28 26.56 29.01 -48.59
C GLY A 28 28.02 28.61 -48.82
N TYR A 29 28.71 29.28 -49.76
CA TYR A 29 30.11 29.01 -50.02
C TYR A 29 30.92 30.28 -49.82
N LEU A 30 32.02 30.20 -49.08
CA LEU A 30 32.91 31.33 -48.87
C LEU A 30 34.39 30.90 -48.84
N SER A 31 35.28 31.82 -49.13
CA SER A 31 36.70 31.65 -48.86
C SER A 31 37.23 32.83 -48.06
N THR A 32 38.15 32.53 -47.15
CA THR A 32 38.79 33.55 -46.31
C THR A 32 40.33 33.49 -46.42
N THR A 33 41.01 34.53 -45.96
CA THR A 33 42.41 34.41 -45.58
C THR A 33 42.59 33.46 -44.38
N PRO A 34 43.82 33.01 -44.10
CA PRO A 34 44.04 32.19 -42.85
C PRO A 34 43.65 32.92 -41.55
N GLU A 35 43.58 34.26 -41.55
CA GLU A 35 43.18 35.14 -40.47
C GLU A 35 41.63 35.31 -40.39
N GLY A 36 40.93 34.79 -41.40
CA GLY A 36 39.44 34.75 -41.43
C GLY A 36 38.82 35.89 -42.24
N VAL A 37 39.60 36.81 -42.91
CA VAL A 37 39.03 37.88 -43.75
C VAL A 37 38.37 37.26 -44.98
N LEU A 38 37.12 37.63 -45.27
CA LEU A 38 36.31 37.10 -46.35
C LEU A 38 36.90 37.57 -47.71
N LEU A 39 37.26 36.64 -48.61
CA LEU A 39 37.78 36.87 -49.93
C LEU A 39 36.72 36.70 -50.99
N ARG A 40 35.85 35.70 -50.84
CA ARG A 40 34.73 35.43 -51.76
C ARG A 40 33.56 34.88 -50.94
N VAL A 41 32.36 35.21 -51.39
CA VAL A 41 31.09 34.68 -50.88
C VAL A 41 30.17 34.47 -52.07
N ASN A 42 29.38 33.36 -52.05
CA ASN A 42 28.42 33.09 -53.12
C ASN A 42 27.05 33.74 -52.84
N ALA A 43 26.20 33.80 -53.87
CA ALA A 43 24.87 34.40 -53.77
C ALA A 43 23.97 33.70 -52.75
N THR A 44 24.12 32.40 -52.58
CA THR A 44 23.33 31.63 -51.55
C THR A 44 23.67 32.11 -50.17
N PHE A 45 24.94 32.31 -49.81
CA PHE A 45 25.32 32.80 -48.47
C PHE A 45 24.79 34.23 -48.26
N LEU A 46 24.85 35.11 -49.29
CA LEU A 46 24.32 36.47 -49.20
C LEU A 46 22.80 36.49 -48.96
N ARG A 47 22.03 35.62 -49.67
CA ARG A 47 20.58 35.50 -49.49
C ARG A 47 20.21 35.05 -48.07
N TRP A 48 20.95 34.11 -47.52
CA TRP A 48 20.66 33.57 -46.17
C TRP A 48 21.00 34.54 -45.06
N THR A 49 22.06 35.31 -45.22
CA THR A 49 22.56 36.20 -44.18
C THR A 49 22.10 37.65 -44.33
N GLY A 50 21.52 38.02 -45.49
CA GLY A 50 21.04 39.38 -45.76
C GLY A 50 22.12 40.42 -45.92
N TYR A 51 23.41 40.06 -45.88
CA TYR A 51 24.49 40.98 -46.13
C TYR A 51 24.71 41.18 -47.63
N SER A 52 25.15 42.40 -48.04
CA SER A 52 25.68 42.63 -49.35
C SER A 52 27.13 42.13 -49.48
N ARG A 53 27.56 41.86 -50.69
CA ARG A 53 28.95 41.43 -50.98
C ARG A 53 29.98 42.50 -50.57
N ASP A 54 29.66 43.75 -50.77
CA ASP A 54 30.54 44.89 -50.47
C ASP A 54 30.69 45.12 -48.96
N GLU A 55 29.72 44.67 -48.12
CA GLU A 55 29.82 44.74 -46.66
C GLU A 55 30.68 43.61 -46.07
N LEU A 56 30.88 42.52 -46.82
CA LEU A 56 31.56 41.33 -46.35
C LEU A 56 32.99 41.19 -46.91
N VAL A 57 33.15 41.24 -48.22
CA VAL A 57 34.40 40.88 -48.87
C VAL A 57 35.50 41.97 -48.66
N GLY A 58 36.62 41.53 -48.07
CA GLY A 58 37.76 42.41 -47.74
C GLY A 58 37.56 43.25 -46.48
N ILE A 59 36.36 43.24 -45.90
CA ILE A 59 35.96 44.10 -44.75
C ILE A 59 35.79 43.30 -43.47
N ARG A 60 34.95 42.23 -43.52
CA ARG A 60 34.64 41.45 -42.32
C ARG A 60 35.43 40.14 -42.30
N ARG A 61 35.60 39.62 -41.05
CA ARG A 61 36.10 38.25 -40.82
C ARG A 61 34.95 37.30 -40.63
N PHE A 62 35.11 36.02 -40.95
CA PHE A 62 34.10 35.01 -40.77
C PHE A 62 33.64 34.91 -39.31
N GLN A 63 34.58 34.97 -38.35
CA GLN A 63 34.28 34.94 -36.93
C GLN A 63 33.42 36.13 -36.44
N ASP A 64 33.46 37.28 -37.13
CA ASP A 64 32.67 38.45 -36.78
C ASP A 64 31.19 38.27 -37.11
N LEU A 65 30.85 37.32 -37.98
CA LEU A 65 29.50 36.96 -38.33
C LEU A 65 28.90 35.92 -37.34
N LEU A 66 29.69 35.36 -36.44
CA LEU A 66 29.24 34.36 -35.52
C LEU A 66 28.61 35.00 -34.26
N SER A 67 27.66 34.30 -33.65
CA SER A 67 27.17 34.62 -32.31
C SER A 67 28.31 34.67 -31.29
N VAL A 68 28.11 35.31 -30.14
CA VAL A 68 29.15 35.41 -29.10
C VAL A 68 29.71 34.02 -28.72
N GLY A 69 28.82 33.02 -28.49
CA GLY A 69 29.24 31.64 -28.22
C GLY A 69 29.96 30.99 -29.40
N GLY A 70 29.50 31.26 -30.65
CA GLY A 70 30.15 30.80 -31.88
C GLY A 70 31.55 31.36 -32.04
N ARG A 71 31.79 32.65 -31.69
CA ARG A 71 33.13 33.25 -31.69
C ARG A 71 34.09 32.60 -30.72
N ILE A 72 33.66 32.39 -29.50
CA ILE A 72 34.47 31.70 -28.48
C ILE A 72 34.82 30.29 -28.99
N TYR A 73 33.86 29.55 -29.52
CA TYR A 73 34.10 28.21 -30.06
C TYR A 73 35.06 28.24 -31.27
N HIS A 74 34.90 29.24 -32.12
CA HIS A 74 35.81 29.44 -33.29
C HIS A 74 37.26 29.62 -32.84
N GLU A 75 37.51 30.46 -31.84
CA GLU A 75 38.86 30.76 -31.37
C GLU A 75 39.48 29.58 -30.60
N THR A 76 38.70 28.88 -29.81
CA THR A 76 39.19 27.82 -28.89
C THR A 76 39.28 26.44 -29.53
N HIS A 77 38.42 26.14 -30.53
CA HIS A 77 38.31 24.80 -31.13
C HIS A 77 38.46 24.81 -32.64
N TYR A 78 37.66 25.60 -33.35
CA TYR A 78 37.58 25.53 -34.79
C TYR A 78 38.89 26.00 -35.49
N ALA A 79 39.43 27.15 -35.16
CA ALA A 79 40.66 27.68 -35.77
C ALA A 79 41.90 26.83 -35.43
N PRO A 80 42.09 26.34 -34.19
CA PRO A 80 43.12 25.38 -33.87
C PRO A 80 43.00 24.06 -34.64
N MET A 81 41.79 23.50 -34.78
CA MET A 81 41.53 22.27 -35.53
C MET A 81 41.91 22.43 -37.01
N LEU A 82 41.52 23.54 -37.67
CA LEU A 82 41.89 23.85 -39.02
C LEU A 82 43.43 23.95 -39.21
N ARG A 83 44.13 24.57 -38.29
CA ARG A 83 45.59 24.69 -38.34
C ARG A 83 46.30 23.36 -38.18
N MET A 84 45.82 22.52 -37.26
CA MET A 84 46.46 21.25 -36.93
C MET A 84 46.12 20.14 -37.93
N GLN A 85 44.82 20.02 -38.28
CA GLN A 85 44.30 18.91 -39.08
C GLN A 85 44.09 19.27 -40.55
N GLY A 86 44.15 20.54 -40.91
CA GLY A 86 43.90 21.03 -42.28
C GLY A 86 42.42 21.08 -42.66
N SER A 87 41.53 20.57 -41.84
CA SER A 87 40.07 20.60 -42.05
C SER A 87 39.31 20.65 -40.75
N ALA A 88 38.07 21.18 -40.77
CA ALA A 88 37.09 21.11 -39.73
C ALA A 88 35.74 20.75 -40.37
N ARG A 89 35.05 19.73 -39.84
CA ARG A 89 33.81 19.21 -40.42
C ARG A 89 32.68 19.23 -39.39
N GLU A 90 31.45 19.47 -39.88
CA GLU A 90 30.21 19.41 -39.09
C GLU A 90 30.20 20.31 -37.86
N ILE A 91 30.83 21.47 -37.98
CA ILE A 91 30.86 22.44 -36.89
C ILE A 91 29.54 23.19 -36.84
N ALA A 92 28.78 23.00 -35.81
CA ALA A 92 27.50 23.69 -35.56
C ALA A 92 27.78 25.06 -34.93
N VAL A 93 27.36 26.13 -35.58
CA VAL A 93 27.46 27.51 -35.09
C VAL A 93 26.24 28.32 -35.51
N ASP A 94 25.97 29.44 -34.85
CA ASP A 94 24.94 30.38 -35.26
C ASP A 94 25.61 31.57 -35.94
N ILE A 95 25.26 31.86 -37.20
CA ILE A 95 25.62 33.11 -37.92
C ILE A 95 24.58 34.17 -37.53
N VAL A 96 25.03 35.38 -37.26
CA VAL A 96 24.19 36.56 -37.05
C VAL A 96 23.98 37.23 -38.38
N ALA A 97 22.76 37.24 -38.91
CA ALA A 97 22.35 37.87 -40.12
C ALA A 97 22.37 39.41 -40.02
N ALA A 98 22.25 40.13 -41.15
CA ALA A 98 22.29 41.58 -41.19
C ALA A 98 21.17 42.26 -40.39
N ASP A 99 20.01 41.61 -40.25
CA ASP A 99 18.88 42.04 -39.44
C ASP A 99 19.01 41.69 -37.92
N GLY A 100 20.10 40.99 -37.55
CA GLY A 100 20.35 40.53 -36.18
C GLY A 100 19.77 39.17 -35.83
N GLU A 101 19.02 38.52 -36.72
CA GLU A 101 18.53 37.18 -36.52
C GLU A 101 19.68 36.15 -36.52
N ARG A 102 19.45 35.03 -35.85
CA ARG A 102 20.43 33.95 -35.77
C ARG A 102 20.07 32.81 -36.71
N LEU A 103 20.94 32.59 -37.68
CA LEU A 103 20.86 31.48 -38.62
C LEU A 103 21.72 30.31 -38.08
N PRO A 104 21.14 29.21 -37.62
CA PRO A 104 21.90 28.03 -37.24
C PRO A 104 22.46 27.34 -38.48
N VAL A 105 23.76 27.07 -38.48
CA VAL A 105 24.44 26.47 -39.63
C VAL A 105 25.40 25.35 -39.21
N LEU A 106 25.64 24.43 -40.15
CA LEU A 106 26.75 23.50 -40.11
C LEU A 106 27.85 23.96 -41.06
N VAL A 107 29.05 24.01 -40.55
CA VAL A 107 30.21 24.54 -41.29
C VAL A 107 31.23 23.45 -41.55
N ASN A 108 31.61 23.27 -42.82
CA ASN A 108 32.70 22.41 -43.24
C ASN A 108 33.81 23.28 -43.90
N SER A 109 35.01 23.18 -43.37
CA SER A 109 36.12 24.01 -43.84
C SER A 109 37.38 23.20 -44.12
N VAL A 110 38.11 23.66 -45.12
CA VAL A 110 39.39 23.07 -45.53
C VAL A 110 40.42 24.19 -45.67
N LEU A 111 41.62 23.99 -45.13
CA LEU A 111 42.75 24.85 -45.23
C LEU A 111 43.50 24.56 -46.53
N VAL A 112 43.52 25.55 -47.42
CA VAL A 112 44.29 25.50 -48.71
C VAL A 112 45.69 25.94 -48.44
N ARG A 113 46.67 25.17 -48.95
CA ARG A 113 48.10 25.44 -48.79
C ARG A 113 48.74 25.65 -50.15
N ALA A 114 49.75 26.52 -50.23
CA ALA A 114 50.62 26.69 -51.38
C ALA A 114 51.52 25.44 -51.60
N ALA A 115 52.17 25.32 -52.76
CA ALA A 115 53.11 24.25 -53.08
C ALA A 115 54.29 24.13 -52.07
N GLY A 116 54.59 25.19 -51.30
CA GLY A 116 55.60 25.26 -50.26
C GLY A 116 55.03 24.97 -48.84
N GLY A 117 53.75 24.54 -48.70
CA GLY A 117 53.12 24.18 -47.44
C GLY A 117 52.51 25.33 -46.62
N ALA A 118 52.76 26.59 -47.03
CA ALA A 118 52.20 27.75 -46.33
C ALA A 118 50.67 27.84 -46.54
N PRO A 119 49.87 28.15 -45.51
CA PRO A 119 48.45 28.36 -45.65
C PRO A 119 48.14 29.61 -46.45
N ILE A 120 47.26 29.51 -47.45
CA ILE A 120 46.90 30.64 -48.37
C ILE A 120 45.43 31.02 -48.25
N ALA A 121 44.54 30.10 -47.98
CA ALA A 121 43.11 30.37 -47.84
C ALA A 121 42.42 29.29 -47.05
N VAL A 122 41.23 29.60 -46.49
CA VAL A 122 40.27 28.63 -45.96
C VAL A 122 39.05 28.64 -46.88
N ARG A 123 38.64 27.47 -47.37
CA ARG A 123 37.37 27.25 -48.08
C ARG A 123 36.36 26.70 -47.19
N THR A 124 35.15 27.28 -47.12
CA THR A 124 34.11 26.92 -46.18
C THR A 124 32.79 26.75 -46.93
N ALA A 125 32.18 25.60 -46.75
CA ALA A 125 30.78 25.34 -47.09
C ALA A 125 29.92 25.48 -45.83
N VAL A 126 28.84 26.21 -45.97
CA VAL A 126 27.87 26.51 -44.90
C VAL A 126 26.54 25.91 -45.28
N PHE A 127 25.98 25.06 -44.43
CA PHE A 127 24.68 24.43 -44.64
C PHE A 127 23.69 24.98 -43.62
N ASP A 128 22.50 25.36 -44.08
CA ASP A 128 21.41 25.74 -43.19
C ASP A 128 20.99 24.56 -42.32
N ALA A 129 20.97 24.75 -41.02
CA ALA A 129 20.63 23.73 -40.03
C ALA A 129 19.33 24.08 -39.28
N THR A 130 18.54 25.03 -39.78
CA THR A 130 17.32 25.52 -39.10
C THR A 130 16.32 24.41 -38.90
N GLU A 131 15.99 23.64 -39.94
CA GLU A 131 15.03 22.52 -39.84
C GLU A 131 15.55 21.42 -38.90
N ARG A 132 16.84 21.10 -38.98
CA ARG A 132 17.47 20.10 -38.11
C ARG A 132 17.39 20.52 -36.64
N LYS A 133 17.71 21.77 -36.32
CA LYS A 133 17.66 22.30 -34.95
C LYS A 133 16.24 22.36 -34.40
N LEU A 134 15.24 22.66 -35.22
CA LEU A 134 13.83 22.60 -34.88
C LEU A 134 13.42 21.17 -34.56
N TYR A 135 13.71 20.23 -35.45
CA TYR A 135 13.39 18.80 -35.26
C TYR A 135 14.04 18.19 -34.02
N GLU A 136 15.31 18.52 -33.74
CA GLU A 136 15.99 18.09 -32.52
C GLU A 136 15.29 18.60 -31.24
N ARG A 137 14.83 19.87 -31.27
CA ARG A 137 14.07 20.45 -30.14
C ARG A 137 12.71 19.76 -29.93
N GLU A 138 11.99 19.52 -31.01
CA GLU A 138 10.70 18.82 -30.97
C GLU A 138 10.87 17.39 -30.47
N LEU A 139 11.89 16.67 -30.91
CA LEU A 139 12.18 15.31 -30.45
C LEU A 139 12.53 15.28 -28.97
N LEU A 140 13.33 16.22 -28.47
CA LEU A 140 13.67 16.31 -27.06
C LEU A 140 12.43 16.65 -26.22
N ALA A 141 11.58 17.55 -26.68
CA ALA A 141 10.32 17.90 -26.01
C ALA A 141 9.38 16.69 -25.94
N ALA A 142 9.20 15.96 -27.06
CA ALA A 142 8.39 14.76 -27.11
C ALA A 142 8.91 13.65 -26.17
N ARG A 143 10.22 13.41 -26.15
CA ARG A 143 10.84 12.44 -25.22
C ARG A 143 10.66 12.81 -23.75
N ASN A 144 10.78 14.09 -23.42
CA ASN A 144 10.57 14.56 -22.05
C ASN A 144 9.12 14.40 -21.62
N GLN A 145 8.16 14.66 -22.51
CA GLN A 145 6.73 14.42 -22.26
C GLN A 145 6.43 12.92 -22.07
N GLU A 146 6.95 12.06 -22.96
CA GLU A 146 6.78 10.61 -22.85
C GLU A 146 7.33 10.08 -21.53
N ARG A 147 8.54 10.53 -21.15
CA ARG A 147 9.15 10.14 -19.87
C ARG A 147 8.31 10.56 -18.67
N ALA A 148 7.85 11.81 -18.65
CA ALA A 148 7.00 12.31 -17.56
C ALA A 148 5.68 11.55 -17.46
N ALA A 149 5.05 11.20 -18.60
CA ALA A 149 3.82 10.39 -18.63
C ALA A 149 4.05 8.99 -18.07
N ARG A 150 5.17 8.36 -18.46
CA ARG A 150 5.55 7.03 -17.95
C ARG A 150 5.80 7.04 -16.44
N GLU A 151 6.54 8.00 -15.92
CA GLU A 151 6.84 8.15 -14.49
C GLU A 151 5.55 8.35 -13.67
N ARG A 152 4.56 9.09 -14.18
CA ARG A 152 3.24 9.26 -13.56
C ARG A 152 2.45 7.95 -13.53
N THR A 153 2.47 7.20 -14.64
CA THR A 153 1.78 5.89 -14.71
C THR A 153 2.38 4.90 -13.73
N GLU A 154 3.69 4.79 -13.65
CA GLU A 154 4.40 3.93 -12.71
C GLU A 154 4.11 4.34 -11.24
N THR A 155 4.00 5.64 -10.98
CA THR A 155 3.65 6.15 -9.64
C THR A 155 2.21 5.79 -9.27
N LEU A 156 1.24 5.91 -10.19
CA LEU A 156 -0.14 5.48 -9.95
C LEU A 156 -0.26 3.98 -9.70
N GLN A 157 0.46 3.16 -10.45
CA GLN A 157 0.47 1.71 -10.23
C GLN A 157 1.02 1.35 -8.86
N ARG A 158 2.15 1.94 -8.46
CA ARG A 158 2.74 1.74 -7.13
C ARG A 158 1.79 2.21 -6.02
N LEU A 159 1.15 3.37 -6.19
CA LEU A 159 0.17 3.89 -5.25
C LEU A 159 -1.03 2.94 -5.13
N THR A 160 -1.59 2.46 -6.24
CA THR A 160 -2.72 1.53 -6.24
C THR A 160 -2.38 0.25 -5.46
N SER A 161 -1.21 -0.35 -5.73
CA SER A 161 -0.75 -1.52 -5.00
C SER A 161 -0.54 -1.23 -3.51
N ALA A 162 0.10 -0.10 -3.18
CA ALA A 162 0.30 0.31 -1.80
C ALA A 162 -1.03 0.54 -1.05
N LEU A 163 -2.04 1.12 -1.71
CA LEU A 163 -3.34 1.39 -1.10
C LEU A 163 -4.22 0.13 -0.96
N ALA A 164 -3.94 -0.95 -1.69
CA ALA A 164 -4.70 -2.20 -1.59
C ALA A 164 -4.67 -2.79 -0.17
N ASP A 165 -3.49 -2.76 0.46
CA ASP A 165 -3.23 -3.34 1.78
C ASP A 165 -3.20 -2.29 2.91
N ALA A 166 -3.69 -1.07 2.66
CA ALA A 166 -3.70 -0.02 3.68
C ALA A 166 -4.81 -0.27 4.71
N PRO A 167 -4.47 -0.49 5.98
CA PRO A 167 -5.44 -0.91 7.00
C PRO A 167 -6.35 0.23 7.46
N ASP A 168 -5.88 1.47 7.42
CA ASP A 168 -6.56 2.62 8.00
C ASP A 168 -6.35 3.91 7.20
N ALA A 169 -7.15 4.92 7.53
CA ALA A 169 -7.14 6.22 6.88
C ALA A 169 -5.81 6.98 7.03
N ARG A 170 -5.09 6.80 8.14
CA ARG A 170 -3.80 7.46 8.40
C ARG A 170 -2.72 6.90 7.49
N THR A 171 -2.68 5.59 7.33
CA THR A 171 -1.78 4.91 6.39
C THR A 171 -2.07 5.31 4.94
N ILE A 172 -3.36 5.37 4.56
CA ILE A 172 -3.80 5.84 3.24
C ILE A 172 -3.32 7.27 2.99
N ALA A 173 -3.58 8.18 3.93
CA ALA A 173 -3.16 9.58 3.85
C ALA A 173 -1.64 9.72 3.67
N ALA A 174 -0.85 8.97 4.45
CA ALA A 174 0.62 9.00 4.37
C ALA A 174 1.11 8.54 2.99
N ARG A 175 0.63 7.41 2.48
CA ARG A 175 1.03 6.85 1.18
C ARG A 175 0.65 7.76 0.02
N VAL A 176 -0.53 8.38 0.05
CA VAL A 176 -0.97 9.31 -1.01
C VAL A 176 -0.14 10.58 -0.98
N THR A 177 0.07 11.20 0.18
CA THR A 177 0.87 12.42 0.31
C THR A 177 2.32 12.21 -0.10
N GLU A 178 2.93 11.08 0.21
CA GLU A 178 4.26 10.69 -0.23
C GLU A 178 4.34 10.53 -1.75
N ALA A 179 3.40 9.81 -2.35
CA ALA A 179 3.36 9.58 -3.80
C ALA A 179 3.25 10.88 -4.60
N VAL A 180 2.34 11.79 -4.21
CA VAL A 180 2.18 13.07 -4.92
C VAL A 180 3.35 14.02 -4.66
N SER A 181 3.94 13.99 -3.45
CA SER A 181 5.15 14.78 -3.13
C SER A 181 6.34 14.36 -3.99
N THR A 182 6.55 13.07 -4.13
CA THR A 182 7.64 12.52 -4.95
C THR A 182 7.45 12.83 -6.44
N ALA A 183 6.20 12.75 -6.93
CA ALA A 183 5.92 12.95 -8.36
C ALA A 183 5.91 14.41 -8.80
N LEU A 184 5.50 15.35 -7.93
CA LEU A 184 5.21 16.73 -8.32
C LEU A 184 5.99 17.80 -7.55
N GLY A 185 6.64 17.42 -6.44
CA GLY A 185 7.48 18.31 -5.63
C GLY A 185 6.75 19.55 -5.09
N PRO A 186 5.57 19.44 -4.47
CA PRO A 186 4.93 20.58 -3.82
C PRO A 186 5.75 21.05 -2.62
N ASP A 187 5.67 22.35 -2.29
CA ASP A 187 6.31 22.89 -1.09
C ASP A 187 5.57 22.45 0.18
N ARG A 188 4.26 22.27 0.07
CA ARG A 188 3.40 21.74 1.13
C ARG A 188 2.36 20.80 0.54
N THR A 189 2.11 19.69 1.25
CA THR A 189 1.02 18.77 0.94
C THR A 189 0.44 18.20 2.23
N GLY A 190 -0.79 17.74 2.18
CA GLY A 190 -1.40 17.09 3.29
C GLY A 190 -2.73 16.44 2.94
N PHE A 191 -3.27 15.73 3.92
CA PHE A 191 -4.51 15.00 3.83
C PHE A 191 -5.34 15.19 5.09
N ALA A 192 -6.65 15.42 4.92
CA ALA A 192 -7.60 15.49 6.03
C ALA A 192 -8.86 14.68 5.73
N LEU A 193 -9.55 14.26 6.79
CA LEU A 193 -10.85 13.61 6.74
C LEU A 193 -11.91 14.50 7.36
N HIS A 194 -13.09 14.56 6.78
CA HIS A 194 -14.26 15.18 7.35
C HIS A 194 -14.88 14.23 8.40
N ASP A 195 -14.97 14.71 9.61
CA ASP A 195 -15.71 14.10 10.72
C ASP A 195 -17.17 14.59 10.65
N PRO A 196 -18.13 13.74 10.26
CA PRO A 196 -19.52 14.15 10.12
C PRO A 196 -20.22 14.42 11.46
N GLU A 197 -19.69 13.94 12.60
CA GLU A 197 -20.29 14.17 13.92
C GLU A 197 -19.92 15.55 14.47
N ARG A 198 -18.72 16.03 14.14
CA ARG A 198 -18.21 17.34 14.58
C ARG A 198 -18.31 18.42 13.52
N ASP A 199 -18.58 18.03 12.28
CA ASP A 199 -18.55 18.90 11.09
C ASP A 199 -17.21 19.64 10.93
N GLU A 200 -16.11 18.94 11.25
CA GLU A 200 -14.74 19.44 11.20
C GLU A 200 -13.86 18.57 10.33
N LEU A 201 -12.76 19.15 9.83
CA LEU A 201 -11.71 18.41 9.13
C LEU A 201 -10.62 17.97 10.11
N GLU A 202 -10.55 16.67 10.37
CA GLU A 202 -9.42 16.05 11.06
C GLU A 202 -8.23 15.92 10.11
N ARG A 203 -7.14 16.63 10.41
CA ARG A 203 -5.92 16.54 9.64
C ARG A 203 -5.13 15.28 9.98
N LEU A 204 -4.89 14.44 8.99
CA LEU A 204 -4.10 13.21 9.13
C LEU A 204 -2.63 13.42 8.82
N THR A 205 -2.30 14.25 7.81
CA THR A 205 -0.92 14.56 7.41
C THR A 205 -0.77 16.03 7.02
N GLY A 206 0.47 16.53 6.97
CA GLY A 206 0.81 17.88 6.46
C GLY A 206 0.51 19.03 7.41
N LYS A 207 0.68 20.26 6.90
CA LYS A 207 0.38 21.52 7.61
C LYS A 207 -0.56 22.36 6.76
N GLY A 208 -1.53 23.05 7.39
CA GLY A 208 -2.52 23.89 6.72
C GLY A 208 -3.54 23.03 5.96
N ALA A 209 -4.69 22.77 6.53
CA ALA A 209 -5.80 22.11 5.82
C ALA A 209 -6.69 23.16 5.13
N PRO A 210 -7.41 22.83 4.06
CA PRO A 210 -8.53 23.63 3.58
C PRO A 210 -9.64 23.67 4.63
N ASP A 211 -10.53 24.67 4.55
CA ASP A 211 -11.62 24.82 5.52
C ASP A 211 -12.74 23.79 5.33
N ALA A 212 -12.85 23.21 4.13
CA ALA A 212 -13.85 22.18 3.81
C ALA A 212 -13.36 21.26 2.69
N VAL A 213 -14.04 20.11 2.53
CA VAL A 213 -13.85 19.22 1.36
C VAL A 213 -14.52 19.88 0.16
N PRO A 214 -13.78 20.16 -0.93
CA PRO A 214 -14.38 20.75 -2.12
C PRO A 214 -15.33 19.77 -2.82
N ALA A 215 -16.39 20.29 -3.43
CA ALA A 215 -17.37 19.47 -4.18
C ALA A 215 -16.76 18.85 -5.47
N ALA A 216 -15.73 19.49 -6.03
CA ALA A 216 -15.00 19.06 -7.21
C ALA A 216 -13.51 19.42 -7.09
N PRO A 217 -12.63 18.81 -7.89
CA PRO A 217 -11.21 19.17 -7.91
C PRO A 217 -10.99 20.65 -8.22
N GLU A 218 -10.28 21.34 -7.36
CA GLU A 218 -9.97 22.77 -7.48
C GLU A 218 -8.48 22.94 -7.79
N PHE A 219 -8.19 23.75 -8.81
CA PHE A 219 -6.83 24.13 -9.20
C PHE A 219 -6.74 25.65 -9.26
N LEU A 220 -6.04 26.25 -8.31
CA LEU A 220 -5.92 27.69 -8.17
C LEU A 220 -4.51 28.12 -8.62
N GLU A 221 -4.48 28.99 -9.62
CA GLU A 221 -3.27 29.57 -10.20
C GLU A 221 -3.34 31.09 -9.95
N LYS A 222 -2.79 31.59 -8.82
CA LYS A 222 -2.81 33.01 -8.49
C LYS A 222 -1.40 33.56 -8.35
N GLY A 223 -1.23 34.85 -8.67
CA GLY A 223 0.05 35.55 -8.80
C GLY A 223 0.94 35.48 -7.56
N GLY A 224 1.72 34.43 -7.45
CA GLY A 224 2.68 34.18 -6.37
C GLY A 224 2.73 32.72 -5.92
N GLY A 225 1.77 31.87 -6.32
CA GLY A 225 1.76 30.45 -5.95
C GLY A 225 0.68 29.66 -6.68
N ALA A 226 0.66 28.34 -6.49
CA ALA A 226 -0.37 27.46 -7.02
C ALA A 226 -0.87 26.49 -5.93
N LYS A 227 -2.15 26.12 -6.00
CA LYS A 227 -2.78 25.22 -5.06
C LYS A 227 -3.69 24.22 -5.80
N ALA A 228 -3.65 22.96 -5.39
CA ALA A 228 -4.61 21.96 -5.78
C ALA A 228 -5.33 21.41 -4.55
N CYS A 229 -6.67 21.34 -4.59
CA CYS A 229 -7.49 20.70 -3.57
C CYS A 229 -8.37 19.65 -4.25
N LEU A 230 -8.32 18.43 -3.78
CA LEU A 230 -8.89 17.27 -4.45
C LEU A 230 -9.75 16.47 -3.46
N PRO A 231 -11.06 16.32 -3.73
CA PRO A 231 -11.92 15.49 -2.89
C PRO A 231 -11.57 14.01 -3.08
N CYS A 232 -11.52 13.28 -1.99
CA CYS A 232 -11.21 11.85 -1.93
C CYS A 232 -12.39 11.09 -1.31
N GLY A 233 -13.31 10.57 -2.15
CA GLY A 233 -14.44 9.76 -1.70
C GLY A 233 -15.47 10.49 -0.82
N GLY A 234 -15.68 11.78 -1.02
CA GLY A 234 -16.69 12.58 -0.31
C GLY A 234 -16.34 12.97 1.13
N ARG A 235 -15.38 12.33 1.77
CA ARG A 235 -14.95 12.61 3.15
C ARG A 235 -13.50 13.04 3.27
N GLY A 236 -12.64 12.62 2.36
CA GLY A 236 -11.23 12.98 2.34
C GLY A 236 -10.96 14.20 1.48
N VAL A 237 -9.93 14.97 1.81
CA VAL A 237 -9.36 16.01 0.97
C VAL A 237 -7.85 15.90 0.95
N LEU A 238 -7.30 15.83 -0.26
CA LEU A 238 -5.87 15.95 -0.54
C LEU A 238 -5.58 17.37 -1.01
N TRP A 239 -4.59 18.05 -0.43
CA TRP A 239 -4.16 19.35 -0.92
C TRP A 239 -2.66 19.39 -1.16
N LEU A 240 -2.28 20.20 -2.16
CA LEU A 240 -0.91 20.48 -2.53
C LEU A 240 -0.77 21.99 -2.75
N GLU A 241 0.35 22.56 -2.33
CA GLU A 241 0.65 23.98 -2.47
C GLU A 241 2.08 24.17 -2.96
N TRP A 242 2.25 25.11 -3.88
CA TRP A 242 3.54 25.57 -4.39
C TRP A 242 3.67 27.06 -4.15
N ASP A 243 4.81 27.49 -3.63
CA ASP A 243 5.10 28.91 -3.35
C ASP A 243 5.44 29.67 -4.65
N ALA A 244 5.88 28.96 -5.69
CA ALA A 244 6.12 29.51 -7.02
C ALA A 244 4.86 29.47 -7.89
N ALA A 245 4.69 30.47 -8.76
CA ALA A 245 3.64 30.45 -9.77
C ALA A 245 3.86 29.29 -10.75
N ARG A 246 2.84 28.46 -10.95
CA ARG A 246 2.82 27.37 -11.93
C ARG A 246 1.43 27.18 -12.50
N SER A 247 1.35 26.56 -13.69
CA SER A 247 0.10 26.10 -14.28
C SER A 247 0.02 24.57 -14.27
N PHE A 248 -1.20 24.05 -14.15
CA PHE A 248 -1.49 22.63 -14.17
C PHE A 248 -1.90 22.20 -15.58
N GLY A 249 -1.06 21.44 -16.26
CA GLY A 249 -1.41 20.84 -17.55
C GLY A 249 -2.51 19.78 -17.43
N PRO A 250 -3.17 19.42 -18.56
CA PRO A 250 -4.26 18.42 -18.55
C PRO A 250 -3.83 17.08 -17.94
N ASP A 251 -2.67 16.57 -18.30
CA ASP A 251 -2.14 15.28 -17.82
C ASP A 251 -1.83 15.29 -16.32
N GLU A 252 -1.37 16.43 -15.81
CA GLU A 252 -1.09 16.58 -14.38
C GLU A 252 -2.35 16.66 -13.54
N ARG A 253 -3.36 17.39 -14.04
CA ARG A 253 -4.71 17.40 -13.43
C ARG A 253 -5.30 16.01 -13.40
N ALA A 254 -5.22 15.27 -14.51
CA ALA A 254 -5.70 13.89 -14.60
C ALA A 254 -4.97 12.96 -13.61
N PHE A 255 -3.65 13.09 -13.48
CA PHE A 255 -2.86 12.32 -12.52
C PHE A 255 -3.29 12.60 -11.07
N LEU A 256 -3.42 13.86 -10.68
CA LEU A 256 -3.85 14.26 -9.33
C LEU A 256 -5.26 13.78 -9.01
N VAL A 257 -6.18 13.91 -9.97
CA VAL A 257 -7.56 13.41 -9.83
C VAL A 257 -7.56 11.88 -9.68
N ALA A 258 -6.74 11.16 -10.45
CA ALA A 258 -6.62 9.71 -10.32
C ALA A 258 -6.07 9.29 -8.93
N CYS A 259 -5.06 10.00 -8.39
CA CYS A 259 -4.58 9.76 -7.03
C CYS A 259 -5.69 9.97 -5.99
N ALA A 260 -6.49 11.03 -6.12
CA ALA A 260 -7.59 11.32 -5.21
C ALA A 260 -8.71 10.27 -5.28
N ILE A 261 -9.04 9.78 -6.48
CA ILE A 261 -10.02 8.69 -6.68
C ILE A 261 -9.52 7.40 -6.01
N GLN A 262 -8.26 7.04 -6.20
CA GLN A 262 -7.67 5.85 -5.57
C GLN A 262 -7.68 5.97 -4.04
N ALA A 263 -7.33 7.14 -3.51
CA ALA A 263 -7.41 7.42 -2.09
C ALA A 263 -8.83 7.28 -1.54
N GLY A 264 -9.81 7.86 -2.24
CA GLY A 264 -11.23 7.78 -1.88
C GLY A 264 -11.76 6.34 -1.86
N SER A 265 -11.40 5.55 -2.86
CA SER A 265 -11.75 4.13 -2.93
C SER A 265 -11.12 3.31 -1.80
N ALA A 266 -9.86 3.62 -1.45
CA ALA A 266 -9.17 2.96 -0.33
C ALA A 266 -9.80 3.34 1.02
N LEU A 267 -10.14 4.61 1.23
CA LEU A 267 -10.83 5.08 2.44
C LEU A 267 -12.18 4.40 2.64
N GLU A 268 -12.98 4.26 1.58
CA GLU A 268 -14.27 3.59 1.68
C GLU A 268 -14.13 2.10 1.99
N ARG A 269 -13.14 1.41 1.40
CA ARG A 269 -12.83 0.01 1.78
C ARG A 269 -12.43 -0.12 3.23
N ALA A 270 -11.51 0.72 3.71
CA ALA A 270 -11.06 0.70 5.11
C ALA A 270 -12.22 0.98 6.08
N ARG A 271 -13.11 1.93 5.76
CA ARG A 271 -14.30 2.25 6.54
C ARG A 271 -15.29 1.08 6.62
N LEU A 272 -15.59 0.45 5.47
CA LEU A 272 -16.49 -0.70 5.43
C LEU A 272 -15.93 -1.87 6.22
N HIS A 273 -14.64 -2.11 6.11
CA HIS A 273 -13.95 -3.14 6.88
C HIS A 273 -14.06 -2.86 8.39
N GLN A 274 -13.73 -1.65 8.83
CA GLN A 274 -13.84 -1.24 10.23
C GLN A 274 -15.27 -1.33 10.76
N ALA A 275 -16.27 -0.87 10.01
CA ALA A 275 -17.67 -0.98 10.41
C ALA A 275 -18.12 -2.43 10.59
N THR A 276 -17.68 -3.33 9.69
CA THR A 276 -17.96 -4.76 9.82
C THR A 276 -17.31 -5.34 11.07
N GLN A 277 -16.08 -4.93 11.37
CA GLN A 277 -15.37 -5.34 12.58
C GLN A 277 -16.06 -4.85 13.86
N GLU A 278 -16.50 -3.59 13.90
CA GLU A 278 -17.22 -3.03 15.06
C GLU A 278 -18.53 -3.76 15.33
N VAL A 279 -19.29 -4.12 14.28
CA VAL A 279 -20.50 -4.93 14.41
C VAL A 279 -20.16 -6.32 14.96
N ALA A 280 -19.14 -6.97 14.42
CA ALA A 280 -18.67 -8.27 14.88
C ALA A 280 -18.26 -8.24 16.36
N HIS A 281 -17.48 -7.25 16.78
CA HIS A 281 -17.10 -7.05 18.19
C HIS A 281 -18.29 -6.76 19.12
N SER A 282 -19.25 -5.97 18.66
CA SER A 282 -20.44 -5.66 19.45
C SER A 282 -21.28 -6.91 19.67
N LEU A 283 -21.45 -7.73 18.63
CA LEU A 283 -22.14 -9.02 18.72
C LEU A 283 -21.39 -9.97 19.67
N GLN A 284 -20.09 -10.12 19.52
CA GLN A 284 -19.27 -10.98 20.39
C GLN A 284 -19.40 -10.58 21.85
N ARG A 285 -19.26 -9.29 22.18
CA ARG A 285 -19.44 -8.80 23.55
C ARG A 285 -20.85 -9.07 24.08
N SER A 286 -21.88 -8.92 23.26
CA SER A 286 -23.27 -9.19 23.67
C SER A 286 -23.52 -10.68 23.85
N LEU A 287 -22.81 -11.54 23.14
CA LEU A 287 -22.92 -12.99 23.22
C LEU A 287 -22.10 -13.59 24.37
N LEU A 288 -20.98 -12.96 24.78
CA LEU A 288 -20.12 -13.45 25.87
C LEU A 288 -20.51 -12.93 27.27
N ALA A 289 -21.18 -11.81 27.39
CA ALA A 289 -21.31 -11.12 28.66
C ALA A 289 -22.64 -11.38 29.37
N GLY A 290 -22.67 -12.38 30.19
CA GLY A 290 -23.54 -12.37 31.40
C GLY A 290 -22.72 -11.93 32.62
N ALA A 291 -23.33 -11.26 33.60
CA ALA A 291 -22.67 -11.09 34.89
C ALA A 291 -22.43 -12.49 35.52
N LEU A 292 -21.16 -12.77 35.86
CA LEU A 292 -20.80 -14.02 36.52
C LEU A 292 -21.52 -14.10 37.89
N PRO A 293 -21.99 -15.27 38.30
CA PRO A 293 -22.52 -15.47 39.63
C PRO A 293 -21.50 -15.08 40.71
N SER A 294 -21.93 -14.37 41.73
CA SER A 294 -21.10 -13.98 42.86
C SER A 294 -21.74 -14.49 44.17
N ASP A 295 -20.97 -15.23 44.97
CA ASP A 295 -21.40 -15.78 46.23
C ASP A 295 -20.19 -15.91 47.17
N ALA A 296 -20.41 -15.85 48.49
CA ALA A 296 -19.31 -15.96 49.46
C ALA A 296 -18.67 -17.37 49.52
N ARG A 297 -19.33 -18.38 48.98
CA ARG A 297 -18.90 -19.79 49.01
C ARG A 297 -17.96 -20.18 47.87
N PHE A 298 -17.89 -19.36 46.80
CA PHE A 298 -17.06 -19.68 45.65
C PHE A 298 -16.56 -18.42 44.92
N GLU A 299 -15.54 -18.60 44.15
CA GLU A 299 -15.02 -17.62 43.20
C GLU A 299 -15.08 -18.20 41.77
N ILE A 300 -15.55 -17.40 40.80
CA ILE A 300 -15.51 -17.71 39.39
C ILE A 300 -14.74 -16.58 38.68
N ALA A 301 -13.78 -16.96 37.86
CA ALA A 301 -13.04 -16.04 37.03
C ALA A 301 -12.94 -16.58 35.60
N THR A 302 -12.89 -15.66 34.63
CA THR A 302 -12.83 -15.98 33.20
C THR A 302 -11.84 -15.09 32.50
N ASP A 303 -11.20 -15.58 31.44
CA ASP A 303 -10.46 -14.81 30.47
C ASP A 303 -10.86 -15.26 29.07
N TYR A 304 -10.95 -14.30 28.15
CA TYR A 304 -11.21 -14.54 26.75
C TYR A 304 -10.29 -13.70 25.91
N ARG A 305 -9.57 -14.33 24.97
CA ARG A 305 -8.66 -13.68 24.04
C ARG A 305 -8.98 -14.16 22.63
N ALA A 306 -9.37 -13.22 21.77
CA ALA A 306 -9.62 -13.51 20.36
C ALA A 306 -8.31 -13.74 19.60
N ALA A 307 -8.33 -14.63 18.61
CA ALA A 307 -7.19 -14.91 17.74
C ALA A 307 -6.87 -13.76 16.81
N GLY A 308 -5.57 -13.49 16.60
CA GLY A 308 -5.01 -12.65 15.52
C GLY A 308 -5.26 -11.14 15.63
N GLU A 309 -4.58 -10.40 14.73
CA GLU A 309 -4.75 -8.94 14.55
C GLU A 309 -6.03 -8.58 13.76
N HIS A 310 -6.67 -9.55 13.10
CA HIS A 310 -7.87 -9.36 12.28
C HIS A 310 -9.07 -9.94 13.01
N LEU A 311 -9.82 -9.08 13.56
CA LEU A 311 -11.04 -9.16 14.36
C LEU A 311 -12.17 -9.97 13.70
N GLU A 312 -11.96 -11.27 13.52
CA GLU A 312 -13.03 -12.21 13.27
C GLU A 312 -13.63 -12.65 14.61
N VAL A 313 -14.96 -12.72 14.70
CA VAL A 313 -15.64 -13.23 15.90
C VAL A 313 -15.31 -14.69 16.06
N GLY A 314 -14.81 -15.08 17.22
CA GLY A 314 -14.44 -16.45 17.52
C GLY A 314 -15.63 -17.39 17.74
N GLY A 315 -15.34 -18.69 17.69
CA GLY A 315 -16.27 -19.77 18.01
C GLY A 315 -16.32 -20.12 19.50
N ASP A 316 -15.31 -19.68 20.26
CA ASP A 316 -15.15 -19.98 21.69
C ASP A 316 -16.10 -19.19 22.55
N TRP A 317 -16.63 -19.85 23.61
CA TRP A 317 -17.44 -19.17 24.60
C TRP A 317 -17.32 -19.80 25.97
N TYR A 318 -17.72 -19.03 26.98
CA TYR A 318 -18.02 -19.49 28.33
C TYR A 318 -19.37 -18.94 28.81
N ASP A 319 -19.92 -19.60 29.80
CA ASP A 319 -21.05 -19.08 30.55
C ASP A 319 -21.07 -19.66 31.98
N ALA A 320 -21.55 -18.85 32.92
CA ALA A 320 -21.83 -19.29 34.26
C ALA A 320 -23.13 -18.64 34.77
N PHE A 321 -24.02 -19.42 35.36
CA PHE A 321 -25.33 -18.93 35.76
C PHE A 321 -25.88 -19.74 36.94
N VAL A 322 -26.71 -19.07 37.75
CA VAL A 322 -27.40 -19.73 38.88
C VAL A 322 -28.60 -20.51 38.36
N LEU A 323 -28.72 -21.77 38.80
CA LEU A 323 -29.84 -22.64 38.51
C LEU A 323 -30.92 -22.52 39.58
N PRO A 324 -32.20 -22.90 39.30
CA PRO A 324 -33.33 -22.75 40.26
C PRO A 324 -33.12 -23.48 41.60
N ARG A 325 -32.27 -24.52 41.63
CA ARG A 325 -31.94 -25.27 42.84
C ARG A 325 -30.85 -24.63 43.71
N GLY A 326 -30.33 -23.45 43.32
CA GLY A 326 -29.23 -22.79 44.00
C GLY A 326 -27.84 -23.37 43.65
N THR A 327 -27.77 -24.25 42.68
CA THR A 327 -26.53 -24.74 42.06
C THR A 327 -26.06 -23.78 40.98
N VAL A 328 -24.82 -23.92 40.53
CA VAL A 328 -24.20 -23.09 39.48
C VAL A 328 -23.97 -23.95 38.23
N GLY A 329 -24.60 -23.56 37.13
CA GLY A 329 -24.31 -24.10 35.80
C GLY A 329 -23.10 -23.39 35.22
N ILE A 330 -22.15 -24.17 34.70
CA ILE A 330 -20.92 -23.68 34.02
C ILE A 330 -20.83 -24.37 32.68
N VAL A 331 -20.47 -23.61 31.65
CA VAL A 331 -20.17 -24.12 30.30
C VAL A 331 -18.98 -23.41 29.71
N VAL A 332 -18.10 -24.16 29.07
CA VAL A 332 -17.07 -23.68 28.15
C VAL A 332 -17.19 -24.52 26.88
N GLY A 333 -17.09 -23.90 25.72
CA GLY A 333 -17.21 -24.62 24.47
C GLY A 333 -16.54 -23.87 23.31
N ASP A 334 -16.44 -24.59 22.22
CA ASP A 334 -15.87 -24.08 20.95
C ASP A 334 -16.71 -24.58 19.77
N VAL A 335 -17.00 -23.67 18.83
CA VAL A 335 -17.67 -23.96 17.56
C VAL A 335 -16.65 -23.89 16.43
N VAL A 336 -16.56 -24.96 15.67
CA VAL A 336 -15.65 -25.05 14.52
C VAL A 336 -15.88 -23.90 13.53
N GLY A 337 -14.84 -23.13 13.24
CA GLY A 337 -14.86 -22.02 12.29
C GLY A 337 -14.79 -20.65 12.95
N ARG A 338 -14.82 -19.61 12.12
CA ARG A 338 -14.67 -18.21 12.55
C ARG A 338 -15.71 -17.31 11.88
N GLY A 339 -15.90 -16.13 12.43
CA GLY A 339 -16.76 -15.10 11.89
C GLY A 339 -18.23 -15.23 12.33
N LEU A 340 -19.11 -14.48 11.68
CA LEU A 340 -20.50 -14.30 12.08
C LEU A 340 -21.30 -15.61 12.20
N ALA A 341 -21.01 -16.60 11.34
CA ALA A 341 -21.69 -17.88 11.36
C ALA A 341 -21.36 -18.69 12.62
N ALA A 342 -20.08 -18.76 13.00
CA ALA A 342 -19.62 -19.42 14.22
C ALA A 342 -20.18 -18.73 15.47
N ALA A 343 -20.13 -17.39 15.53
CA ALA A 343 -20.71 -16.61 16.62
C ALA A 343 -22.22 -16.81 16.77
N SER A 344 -22.94 -16.88 15.65
CA SER A 344 -24.38 -17.15 15.67
C SER A 344 -24.68 -18.54 16.24
N ALA A 345 -23.94 -19.56 15.80
CA ALA A 345 -24.08 -20.92 16.32
C ALA A 345 -23.71 -21.03 17.81
N MET A 346 -22.63 -20.38 18.25
CA MET A 346 -22.22 -20.25 19.63
C MET A 346 -23.32 -19.64 20.50
N GLY A 347 -23.91 -18.50 20.06
CA GLY A 347 -25.01 -17.86 20.79
C GLY A 347 -26.25 -18.74 20.93
N GLN A 348 -26.58 -19.54 19.91
CA GLN A 348 -27.67 -20.48 19.92
C GLN A 348 -27.38 -21.66 20.90
N LEU A 349 -26.17 -22.23 20.84
CA LEU A 349 -25.76 -23.31 21.78
C LEU A 349 -25.77 -22.83 23.22
N ARG A 350 -25.23 -21.67 23.52
CA ARG A 350 -25.24 -21.06 24.84
C ARG A 350 -26.67 -20.89 25.38
N SER A 351 -27.56 -20.35 24.54
CA SER A 351 -28.97 -20.16 24.90
C SER A 351 -29.67 -21.49 25.14
N ALA A 352 -29.41 -22.52 24.35
CA ALA A 352 -29.93 -23.85 24.49
C ALA A 352 -29.44 -24.52 25.81
N VAL A 353 -28.14 -24.41 26.13
CA VAL A 353 -27.57 -24.91 27.41
C VAL A 353 -28.28 -24.27 28.60
N ARG A 354 -28.41 -22.92 28.60
CA ARG A 354 -29.11 -22.21 29.69
C ARG A 354 -30.56 -22.66 29.85
N ALA A 355 -31.29 -22.81 28.75
CA ALA A 355 -32.69 -23.21 28.77
C ALA A 355 -32.86 -24.64 29.30
N LEU A 356 -32.05 -25.59 28.82
CA LEU A 356 -32.09 -26.98 29.23
C LEU A 356 -31.68 -27.16 30.70
N ALA A 357 -30.55 -26.59 31.11
CA ALA A 357 -30.09 -26.63 32.49
C ALA A 357 -31.10 -25.94 33.43
N GLY A 358 -31.66 -24.80 33.04
CA GLY A 358 -32.72 -24.09 33.75
C GLY A 358 -34.01 -24.90 33.89
N ALA A 359 -34.32 -25.78 32.94
CA ALA A 359 -35.43 -26.72 32.99
C ALA A 359 -35.17 -27.93 33.92
N GLY A 360 -33.93 -28.05 34.46
CA GLY A 360 -33.57 -29.08 35.45
C GLY A 360 -32.97 -30.35 34.83
N PHE A 361 -32.60 -30.34 33.57
CA PHE A 361 -31.84 -31.44 32.96
C PHE A 361 -30.43 -31.51 33.54
N THR A 362 -29.92 -32.71 33.73
CA THR A 362 -28.53 -32.96 34.16
C THR A 362 -27.55 -32.65 33.04
N PRO A 363 -26.24 -32.42 33.31
CA PRO A 363 -25.24 -32.13 32.27
C PRO A 363 -25.23 -33.14 31.12
N GLY A 364 -25.35 -34.45 31.39
CA GLY A 364 -25.42 -35.47 30.36
C GLY A 364 -26.69 -35.40 29.52
N GLU A 365 -27.83 -35.09 30.16
CA GLU A 365 -29.09 -34.85 29.43
C GLU A 365 -29.04 -33.60 28.59
N VAL A 366 -28.43 -32.51 29.08
CA VAL A 366 -28.21 -31.28 28.31
C VAL A 366 -27.43 -31.60 27.04
N VAL A 367 -26.27 -32.25 27.14
CA VAL A 367 -25.44 -32.64 25.98
C VAL A 367 -26.22 -33.52 25.00
N ARG A 368 -27.02 -34.48 25.51
CA ARG A 368 -27.86 -35.33 24.66
C ARG A 368 -28.94 -34.55 23.89
N HIS A 369 -29.56 -33.56 24.51
CA HIS A 369 -30.53 -32.69 23.83
C HIS A 369 -29.85 -31.74 22.80
N LEU A 370 -28.62 -31.32 23.09
CA LEU A 370 -27.84 -30.54 22.15
C LEU A 370 -27.47 -31.32 20.87
N ASP A 371 -27.25 -32.63 20.93
CA ASP A 371 -27.08 -33.46 19.75
C ASP A 371 -28.26 -33.34 18.79
N GLN A 372 -29.49 -33.41 19.31
CA GLN A 372 -30.70 -33.22 18.51
C GLN A 372 -30.81 -31.80 17.95
N PHE A 373 -30.38 -30.79 18.74
CA PHE A 373 -30.41 -29.39 18.33
C PHE A 373 -29.45 -29.11 17.18
N VAL A 374 -28.21 -29.62 17.22
CA VAL A 374 -27.20 -29.35 16.16
C VAL A 374 -27.51 -30.06 14.85
N GLU A 375 -28.39 -31.05 14.81
CA GLU A 375 -28.87 -31.61 13.54
C GLU A 375 -29.58 -30.57 12.67
N HIS A 376 -30.16 -29.53 13.28
CA HIS A 376 -30.88 -28.44 12.60
C HIS A 376 -30.04 -27.18 12.41
N VAL A 377 -28.87 -27.09 13.06
CA VAL A 377 -27.95 -25.92 13.02
C VAL A 377 -26.60 -26.38 12.48
N VAL A 378 -26.46 -26.37 11.14
CA VAL A 378 -25.28 -26.90 10.44
C VAL A 378 -23.94 -26.33 10.93
N PRO A 379 -23.78 -25.01 11.22
CA PRO A 379 -22.51 -24.47 11.73
C PRO A 379 -22.12 -24.99 13.13
N ALA A 380 -23.09 -25.52 13.92
CA ALA A 380 -22.83 -26.05 15.25
C ALA A 380 -22.44 -27.53 15.26
N ARG A 381 -22.42 -28.24 14.12
CA ARG A 381 -21.92 -29.62 14.05
C ARG A 381 -20.44 -29.66 14.40
N TYR A 382 -20.07 -30.68 15.18
CA TYR A 382 -18.71 -30.88 15.69
C TYR A 382 -18.26 -29.85 16.72
N ALA A 383 -19.17 -29.00 17.24
CA ALA A 383 -18.85 -28.15 18.37
C ALA A 383 -18.43 -28.99 19.58
N THR A 384 -17.48 -28.46 20.34
CA THR A 384 -17.00 -29.07 21.56
C THR A 384 -17.47 -28.26 22.76
N LEU A 385 -17.82 -28.93 23.87
CA LEU A 385 -18.16 -28.24 25.10
C LEU A 385 -18.05 -29.13 26.35
N VAL A 386 -17.86 -28.46 27.48
CA VAL A 386 -18.09 -29.06 28.84
C VAL A 386 -19.26 -28.32 29.46
N VAL A 387 -20.23 -29.08 29.97
CA VAL A 387 -21.30 -28.57 30.83
C VAL A 387 -21.10 -29.15 32.22
N ALA A 388 -21.06 -28.29 33.24
CA ALA A 388 -20.93 -28.69 34.64
C ALA A 388 -22.03 -28.06 35.49
N GLU A 389 -22.55 -28.80 36.44
CA GLU A 389 -23.40 -28.32 37.54
C GLU A 389 -22.64 -28.49 38.86
N VAL A 390 -22.48 -27.38 39.57
CA VAL A 390 -21.76 -27.30 40.85
C VAL A 390 -22.74 -26.97 41.97
N ALA A 391 -22.74 -27.74 43.03
CA ALA A 391 -23.47 -27.44 44.26
C ALA A 391 -22.52 -26.75 45.26
N PRO A 392 -22.63 -25.43 45.51
CA PRO A 392 -21.68 -24.71 46.35
C PRO A 392 -21.71 -25.13 47.82
N GLY A 393 -22.81 -25.74 48.28
CA GLY A 393 -22.99 -26.13 49.67
C GLY A 393 -22.12 -27.32 50.08
N ASP A 394 -22.13 -28.39 49.31
CA ASP A 394 -21.36 -29.61 49.59
C ASP A 394 -20.16 -29.81 48.68
N GLY A 395 -20.01 -28.96 47.63
CA GLY A 395 -18.94 -29.03 46.67
C GLY A 395 -19.08 -30.13 45.63
N SER A 396 -20.26 -30.76 45.52
CA SER A 396 -20.49 -31.78 44.50
C SER A 396 -20.51 -31.17 43.11
N VAL A 397 -19.84 -31.82 42.17
CA VAL A 397 -19.77 -31.43 40.75
C VAL A 397 -20.22 -32.61 39.91
N THR A 398 -21.17 -32.35 39.03
CA THR A 398 -21.55 -33.27 37.94
C THR A 398 -21.23 -32.60 36.62
N LEU A 399 -20.55 -33.27 35.71
CA LEU A 399 -20.24 -32.72 34.39
C LEU A 399 -20.41 -33.73 33.27
N ALA A 400 -20.56 -33.20 32.03
CA ALA A 400 -20.51 -33.95 30.80
C ALA A 400 -19.71 -33.18 29.78
N ALA A 401 -18.82 -33.84 29.05
CA ALA A 401 -18.00 -33.26 28.02
C ALA A 401 -18.29 -33.89 26.64
N ALA A 402 -18.49 -33.06 25.65
CA ALA A 402 -18.65 -33.45 24.26
C ALA A 402 -17.42 -33.01 23.44
N GLY A 403 -16.45 -33.91 23.23
CA GLY A 403 -15.26 -33.65 22.39
C GLY A 403 -14.29 -32.60 22.94
N HIS A 404 -14.57 -31.98 24.07
CA HIS A 404 -13.78 -30.91 24.65
C HIS A 404 -12.59 -31.43 25.46
N LEU A 405 -11.60 -30.57 25.71
CA LEU A 405 -10.49 -30.87 26.59
C LEU A 405 -11.00 -31.26 28.01
N PRO A 406 -10.32 -32.21 28.69
CA PRO A 406 -10.70 -32.58 30.04
C PRO A 406 -10.50 -31.40 31.00
N PRO A 407 -11.44 -31.14 31.91
CA PRO A 407 -11.23 -30.17 32.98
C PRO A 407 -10.01 -30.53 33.84
N VAL A 408 -9.31 -29.50 34.30
CA VAL A 408 -8.23 -29.65 35.28
C VAL A 408 -8.84 -29.45 36.68
N VAL A 409 -8.90 -30.47 37.48
CA VAL A 409 -9.28 -30.38 38.90
C VAL A 409 -8.04 -30.00 39.70
N ILE A 410 -8.17 -29.05 40.61
CA ILE A 410 -7.08 -28.52 41.44
C ILE A 410 -7.43 -28.80 42.90
N GLY A 411 -6.58 -29.59 43.54
CA GLY A 411 -6.73 -29.90 44.96
C GLY A 411 -6.56 -28.67 45.87
N PRO A 412 -6.91 -28.78 47.16
CA PRO A 412 -6.72 -27.70 48.12
C PRO A 412 -5.23 -27.40 48.39
N ASP A 413 -4.33 -28.32 48.02
CA ASP A 413 -2.87 -28.21 48.03
C ASP A 413 -2.30 -27.56 46.75
N GLY A 414 -3.15 -27.24 45.78
CA GLY A 414 -2.75 -26.65 44.47
C GLY A 414 -2.33 -27.69 43.43
N GLU A 415 -2.38 -28.99 43.73
CA GLU A 415 -2.01 -30.06 42.79
C GLU A 415 -3.10 -30.23 41.70
N PRO A 416 -2.75 -30.10 40.40
CA PRO A 416 -3.66 -30.26 39.29
C PRO A 416 -3.72 -31.70 38.78
N GLU A 417 -4.92 -32.16 38.41
CA GLU A 417 -5.19 -33.45 37.79
C GLU A 417 -6.22 -33.31 36.66
N LEU A 418 -6.03 -34.02 35.54
CA LEU A 418 -7.00 -34.08 34.45
C LEU A 418 -8.17 -34.97 34.82
N PHE A 419 -9.39 -34.45 34.77
CA PHE A 419 -10.59 -35.20 35.04
C PHE A 419 -11.13 -35.84 33.76
N MET A 420 -11.03 -37.16 33.66
CA MET A 420 -11.31 -37.93 32.45
C MET A 420 -12.71 -38.51 32.34
N ASP A 421 -13.50 -38.54 33.44
CA ASP A 421 -14.84 -39.09 33.42
C ASP A 421 -15.86 -38.13 32.78
N GLY A 422 -16.94 -38.67 32.23
CA GLY A 422 -17.99 -37.88 31.58
C GLY A 422 -17.67 -37.42 30.18
N ARG A 423 -16.61 -37.92 29.57
CA ARG A 423 -16.20 -37.59 28.18
C ARG A 423 -16.98 -38.39 27.16
N SER A 424 -17.28 -37.72 26.04
CA SER A 424 -17.96 -38.31 24.89
C SER A 424 -17.54 -37.55 23.58
N PRO A 425 -17.82 -38.07 22.37
CA PRO A 425 -17.49 -37.42 21.13
C PRO A 425 -18.10 -36.02 20.98
N PRO A 426 -17.58 -35.15 20.08
CA PRO A 426 -18.15 -33.82 19.77
C PRO A 426 -19.66 -33.88 19.47
N LEU A 427 -20.33 -32.73 19.54
CA LEU A 427 -21.75 -32.64 19.22
C LEU A 427 -22.02 -33.02 17.78
N GLY A 428 -23.11 -33.75 17.53
CA GLY A 428 -23.51 -34.22 16.20
C GLY A 428 -22.67 -35.39 15.66
N PHE A 429 -21.71 -35.92 16.46
CA PHE A 429 -20.94 -37.11 16.13
C PHE A 429 -21.53 -38.38 16.83
N SER A 430 -22.77 -38.30 17.24
CA SER A 430 -23.45 -39.44 17.91
C SER A 430 -23.70 -40.55 16.88
N ALA A 431 -22.79 -41.54 16.81
CA ALA A 431 -23.16 -42.84 16.27
C ALA A 431 -24.10 -43.54 17.27
N GLU A 432 -25.11 -44.22 16.75
CA GLU A 432 -25.97 -45.09 17.59
C GLU A 432 -25.09 -45.96 18.48
N GLY A 433 -25.16 -45.77 19.81
CA GLY A 433 -24.41 -46.56 20.76
C GLY A 433 -23.40 -45.86 21.67
N HIS A 434 -23.20 -44.55 21.54
CA HIS A 434 -22.35 -43.78 22.48
C HIS A 434 -23.23 -42.95 23.43
N PRO A 435 -23.59 -43.45 24.60
CA PRO A 435 -24.37 -42.68 25.57
C PRO A 435 -23.54 -41.47 26.05
N ARG A 436 -24.18 -40.33 26.21
CA ARG A 436 -23.59 -39.17 26.88
C ARG A 436 -23.45 -39.50 28.37
N SER A 437 -22.20 -39.73 28.79
CA SER A 437 -21.87 -40.08 30.16
C SER A 437 -21.67 -38.85 31.04
N GLU A 438 -21.86 -39.01 32.34
CA GLU A 438 -21.54 -37.99 33.34
C GLU A 438 -20.36 -38.43 34.19
N GLY A 439 -19.48 -37.47 34.50
CA GLY A 439 -18.45 -37.59 35.50
C GLY A 439 -18.89 -36.88 36.78
N ARG A 440 -18.47 -37.37 37.94
CA ARG A 440 -18.80 -36.77 39.24
C ARG A 440 -17.59 -36.76 40.15
N PHE A 441 -17.39 -35.63 40.82
CA PHE A 441 -16.38 -35.46 41.85
C PHE A 441 -16.85 -34.47 42.93
N THR A 442 -16.11 -34.37 44.03
CA THR A 442 -16.41 -33.42 45.08
C THR A 442 -15.22 -32.53 45.34
N LEU A 443 -15.45 -31.21 45.39
CA LEU A 443 -14.46 -30.19 45.71
C LEU A 443 -14.46 -29.96 47.24
N PRO A 444 -13.42 -30.29 47.97
CA PRO A 444 -13.25 -29.79 49.32
C PRO A 444 -13.05 -28.26 49.33
N PRO A 445 -13.25 -27.59 50.48
CA PRO A 445 -12.90 -26.16 50.59
C PRO A 445 -11.47 -25.90 50.19
N GLY A 446 -11.24 -24.81 49.41
CA GLY A 446 -9.94 -24.46 48.83
C GLY A 446 -9.63 -25.11 47.48
N ALA A 447 -10.33 -26.19 47.12
CA ALA A 447 -10.17 -26.83 45.81
C ALA A 447 -10.96 -26.10 44.71
N GLY A 448 -10.63 -26.39 43.46
CA GLY A 448 -11.27 -25.79 42.29
C GLY A 448 -11.14 -26.65 41.03
N PHE A 449 -11.59 -26.11 39.93
CA PHE A 449 -11.31 -26.66 38.60
C PHE A 449 -11.18 -25.55 37.56
N LEU A 450 -10.48 -25.87 36.46
CA LEU A 450 -10.28 -25.04 35.30
C LEU A 450 -10.80 -25.76 34.07
N ILE A 451 -11.51 -25.04 33.20
CA ILE A 451 -11.86 -25.49 31.84
C ILE A 451 -11.28 -24.48 30.86
N CYS A 452 -10.68 -24.97 29.80
CA CYS A 452 -10.12 -24.10 28.75
C CYS A 452 -10.34 -24.71 27.37
N THR A 453 -10.37 -23.86 26.36
CA THR A 453 -10.34 -24.26 24.94
C THR A 453 -8.93 -24.59 24.48
N ASP A 454 -8.82 -25.26 23.35
CA ASP A 454 -7.55 -25.77 22.81
C ASP A 454 -6.54 -24.70 22.44
N GLY A 455 -6.99 -23.48 22.06
CA GLY A 455 -6.11 -22.36 21.78
C GLY A 455 -5.12 -22.00 22.89
N LEU A 456 -5.40 -22.40 24.16
CA LEU A 456 -4.47 -22.22 25.28
C LEU A 456 -3.30 -23.22 25.24
N VAL A 457 -3.53 -24.42 24.76
CA VAL A 457 -2.60 -25.56 24.89
C VAL A 457 -2.07 -26.07 23.55
N GLU A 458 -2.83 -25.91 22.44
CA GLU A 458 -2.46 -26.40 21.14
C GLU A 458 -1.37 -25.54 20.49
N ARG A 459 -0.35 -26.23 19.96
CA ARG A 459 0.71 -25.63 19.15
C ARG A 459 0.91 -26.47 17.90
N ARG A 460 1.09 -25.83 16.74
CA ARG A 460 1.26 -26.51 15.44
C ARG A 460 2.39 -27.54 15.39
N THR A 461 3.38 -27.41 16.25
CA THR A 461 4.62 -28.22 16.27
C THR A 461 4.65 -29.26 17.38
N GLU A 462 3.63 -29.33 18.23
CA GLU A 462 3.58 -30.21 19.40
C GLU A 462 2.32 -31.08 19.39
N THR A 463 2.35 -32.16 20.18
CA THR A 463 1.15 -32.97 20.45
C THR A 463 0.30 -32.28 21.51
N ILE A 464 -1.01 -32.54 21.49
CA ILE A 464 -1.94 -32.03 22.52
C ILE A 464 -1.54 -32.46 23.92
N ASP A 465 -0.97 -33.67 24.09
CA ASP A 465 -0.49 -34.17 25.36
C ASP A 465 0.63 -33.30 25.94
N ALA A 466 1.57 -32.86 25.10
CA ALA A 466 2.65 -31.93 25.53
C ALA A 466 2.07 -30.59 26.00
N GLY A 467 1.01 -30.11 25.32
CA GLY A 467 0.29 -28.89 25.70
C GLY A 467 -0.42 -29.04 27.05
N LEU A 468 -1.08 -30.18 27.29
CA LEU A 468 -1.73 -30.50 28.57
C LEU A 468 -0.71 -30.65 29.72
N ASP A 469 0.44 -31.30 29.47
CA ASP A 469 1.50 -31.42 30.46
C ASP A 469 2.07 -30.04 30.84
N ARG A 470 2.22 -29.15 29.87
CA ARG A 470 2.63 -27.76 30.09
C ARG A 470 1.58 -27.00 30.93
N LEU A 471 0.28 -27.16 30.62
CA LEU A 471 -0.80 -26.58 31.40
C LEU A 471 -0.74 -27.03 32.84
N LEU A 472 -0.70 -28.36 33.11
CA LEU A 472 -0.61 -28.92 34.45
C LEU A 472 0.62 -28.41 35.22
N THR A 473 1.78 -28.33 34.54
CA THR A 473 3.00 -27.80 35.15
C THR A 473 2.83 -26.33 35.55
N THR A 474 2.24 -25.51 34.65
CA THR A 474 2.02 -24.08 34.93
C THR A 474 1.02 -23.84 36.05
N VAL A 475 -0.06 -24.66 36.13
CA VAL A 475 -1.02 -24.61 37.24
C VAL A 475 -0.35 -24.98 38.56
N ARG A 476 0.48 -26.04 38.58
CA ARG A 476 1.24 -26.46 39.76
C ARG A 476 2.20 -25.38 40.25
N GLU A 477 2.91 -24.73 39.34
CA GLU A 477 3.81 -23.63 39.66
C GLU A 477 3.09 -22.38 40.19
N ALA A 478 1.84 -22.16 39.76
CA ALA A 478 1.02 -21.07 40.30
C ALA A 478 0.62 -21.30 41.76
N GLY A 479 0.51 -22.57 42.18
CA GLY A 479 0.17 -22.96 43.54
C GLY A 479 -1.24 -22.59 43.98
N ASP A 480 -1.41 -22.41 45.27
CA ASP A 480 -2.72 -22.08 45.88
C ASP A 480 -3.04 -20.58 45.67
N VAL A 481 -3.56 -20.26 44.50
CA VAL A 481 -3.99 -18.91 44.13
C VAL A 481 -5.48 -18.79 43.91
N SER A 482 -6.01 -17.56 43.95
CA SER A 482 -7.41 -17.29 43.61
C SER A 482 -7.73 -17.64 42.15
N ALA A 483 -8.99 -17.95 41.85
CA ALA A 483 -9.43 -18.21 40.48
C ALA A 483 -9.05 -17.04 39.54
N GLY A 484 -9.20 -15.78 39.98
CA GLY A 484 -8.83 -14.60 39.22
C GLY A 484 -7.34 -14.45 38.99
N ALA A 485 -6.48 -14.88 39.93
CA ALA A 485 -5.03 -14.87 39.74
C ALA A 485 -4.60 -15.95 38.75
N LEU A 486 -5.17 -17.15 38.84
CA LEU A 486 -4.89 -18.26 37.94
C LEU A 486 -5.23 -17.93 36.49
N VAL A 487 -6.44 -17.44 36.26
CA VAL A 487 -6.93 -17.09 34.91
C VAL A 487 -6.08 -15.98 34.24
N ARG A 488 -5.53 -15.04 35.01
CA ARG A 488 -4.59 -14.03 34.45
C ARG A 488 -3.22 -14.61 34.13
N ALA A 489 -2.70 -15.46 35.05
CA ALA A 489 -1.32 -15.96 34.93
C ALA A 489 -1.15 -17.00 33.81
N LEU A 490 -2.15 -17.85 33.56
CA LEU A 490 -2.05 -18.94 32.59
C LEU A 490 -1.79 -18.43 31.14
N PRO A 491 -2.58 -17.50 30.58
CA PRO A 491 -2.30 -17.00 29.24
C PRO A 491 -0.96 -16.27 29.11
N GLU A 492 -0.56 -15.54 30.15
CA GLU A 492 0.73 -14.82 30.15
C GLU A 492 1.95 -15.76 30.10
N ARG A 493 1.81 -16.98 30.65
CA ARG A 493 2.89 -17.97 30.70
C ARG A 493 2.83 -19.00 29.57
N LEU A 494 1.63 -19.28 29.04
CA LEU A 494 1.42 -20.34 28.06
C LEU A 494 1.40 -19.84 26.63
N LEU A 495 0.97 -18.58 26.39
CA LEU A 495 0.95 -17.99 25.04
C LEU A 495 2.28 -17.30 24.75
N GLU A 496 2.95 -17.72 23.69
CA GLU A 496 4.21 -17.16 23.23
C GLU A 496 3.97 -16.19 22.06
N GLY A 497 4.44 -14.93 22.21
CA GLY A 497 4.40 -13.92 21.16
C GLY A 497 3.12 -13.10 21.11
N ASP A 498 3.10 -12.12 20.20
CA ASP A 498 2.00 -11.15 20.05
C ASP A 498 0.81 -11.68 19.24
N VAL A 499 0.95 -12.84 18.58
CA VAL A 499 -0.09 -13.42 17.71
C VAL A 499 -0.63 -14.72 18.31
N ILE A 500 -1.89 -14.69 18.74
CA ILE A 500 -2.61 -15.86 19.24
C ILE A 500 -3.18 -16.62 18.03
N PRO A 501 -2.82 -17.91 17.82
CA PRO A 501 -3.19 -18.64 16.61
C PRO A 501 -4.66 -19.05 16.57
N ASP A 502 -5.30 -19.26 17.73
CA ASP A 502 -6.71 -19.56 17.90
C ASP A 502 -7.31 -18.84 19.10
N ASP A 503 -8.63 -18.76 19.16
CA ASP A 503 -9.33 -18.18 20.30
C ASP A 503 -8.95 -18.92 21.60
N VAL A 504 -8.88 -18.17 22.68
CA VAL A 504 -8.57 -18.73 24.00
C VAL A 504 -9.68 -18.34 24.96
N CYS A 505 -10.34 -19.35 25.51
CA CYS A 505 -11.36 -19.19 26.52
C CYS A 505 -10.99 -19.99 27.77
N LEU A 506 -11.00 -19.32 28.92
CA LEU A 506 -10.74 -19.94 30.23
C LEU A 506 -11.86 -19.63 31.23
N LEU A 507 -12.20 -20.61 32.00
CA LEU A 507 -13.06 -20.43 33.18
C LEU A 507 -12.47 -21.23 34.34
N ALA A 508 -12.22 -20.57 35.47
CA ALA A 508 -11.82 -21.19 36.73
C ALA A 508 -12.92 -21.01 37.77
N TYR A 509 -13.22 -22.09 38.46
CA TYR A 509 -14.08 -22.12 39.64
C TYR A 509 -13.27 -22.55 40.85
N ARG A 510 -13.43 -21.87 41.99
CA ARG A 510 -12.81 -22.22 43.26
C ARG A 510 -13.85 -22.22 44.37
N ARG A 511 -13.94 -23.31 45.15
CA ARG A 511 -14.72 -23.38 46.35
C ARG A 511 -13.99 -22.71 47.51
N LEU A 512 -14.63 -21.75 48.21
CA LEU A 512 -14.02 -21.00 49.30
C LEU A 512 -14.35 -21.60 50.68
N SER A 513 -15.54 -22.12 50.85
CA SER A 513 -16.02 -22.69 52.13
C SER A 513 -16.90 -23.92 51.92
#